data_7d08f11943539feb32c1a21b8fc4dd3e
#
_entry.id   7d08f11943539feb32c1a21b8fc4dd3e
#
_cell.length_a   1.000
_cell.length_b   1.000
_cell.length_c   1.000
_cell.angle_alpha   90.00
_cell.angle_beta   90.00
_cell.angle_gamma   90.00
#
_symmetry.space_group_name_H-M   'P 1'
#
loop_
_entity.id
_entity.type
_entity.pdbx_description
1 polymer ?
#
loop_
_entity_poly.entity_id
_entity_poly.type
_entity_poly.pdbx_seq_one_letter_code
_entity_poly.pdbx_strand_id
1 'polypeptide(L)'
;MSHKNYFKAKSFCLFVTFLSLISCKKANDSNEIIEPIETESVDLTHLPFGGVGETQILVRNQGDPLPDSLSLWLCGLPANGAGANNASDWTNADGTWDYTKKPQVEGNVTWDHDFNITLDGNGNRIITGNNLPNHPTGVFPIQANTDAWNYDKNPNIISEQIINLSLPAIPQVATQSTCVGFGPAGFSLTGAAMYHGASTLGTDAAAHEILDRFGGHTDGTERYHYHFPAEDLQDHIHEHESGHGALMGYLLDGFGIYGPQGENGEILTSSDLDECHGHTHPVLWDGQMMNLYHYHWTYDFPYNIGCYKGTPQ
;
A
#
# COMPACT_ATOMS: atom_id res chain seq x y z
N MET A 1 -6.85 57.62 44.98
CA MET A 1 -7.69 58.83 44.82
C MET A 1 -8.34 58.71 43.47
N SER A 2 -9.62 58.25 43.43
CA SER A 2 -10.84 59.06 43.33
C SER A 2 -10.94 59.69 41.93
N HIS A 3 -11.95 59.53 41.12
CA HIS A 3 -13.38 59.40 41.33
C HIS A 3 -14.10 58.80 40.10
N LYS A 4 -15.19 58.11 40.40
CA LYS A 4 -16.30 57.70 39.50
C LYS A 4 -17.00 58.94 38.93
N ASN A 5 -17.63 58.84 37.75
CA ASN A 5 -18.96 59.43 37.56
C ASN A 5 -19.76 58.64 36.51
N TYR A 6 -20.95 58.27 36.96
CA TYR A 6 -22.09 57.70 36.20
C TYR A 6 -22.85 58.81 35.49
N PHE A 7 -23.36 58.53 34.32
CA PHE A 7 -24.56 59.22 33.83
C PHE A 7 -25.60 58.26 33.29
N LYS A 8 -26.75 58.25 33.95
CA LYS A 8 -28.01 57.65 33.52
C LYS A 8 -28.73 58.64 32.63
N ALA A 9 -29.36 58.19 31.53
CA ALA A 9 -30.49 58.87 30.95
C ALA A 9 -31.54 57.87 30.54
N LYS A 10 -32.78 58.21 30.86
CA LYS A 10 -34.00 57.44 30.87
C LYS A 10 -34.70 57.45 29.50
N SER A 11 -35.21 56.29 29.12
CA SER A 11 -36.58 55.92 28.68
C SER A 11 -37.42 56.94 27.93
N PHE A 12 -37.91 56.54 26.76
CA PHE A 12 -39.31 56.80 26.38
C PHE A 12 -39.83 55.61 25.51
N CYS A 13 -40.92 55.01 25.99
CA CYS A 13 -41.72 53.97 25.30
C CYS A 13 -42.60 54.59 24.22
N LEU A 14 -42.65 53.97 23.07
CA LEU A 14 -43.85 54.07 22.23
C LEU A 14 -44.27 52.66 21.80
N PHE A 15 -45.46 52.24 22.29
CA PHE A 15 -46.10 50.98 21.92
C PHE A 15 -46.73 51.12 20.51
N VAL A 16 -46.32 50.23 19.61
CA VAL A 16 -47.14 49.88 18.44
C VAL A 16 -47.24 48.38 18.37
N THR A 17 -48.43 47.86 18.66
CA THR A 17 -48.78 46.47 18.55
C THR A 17 -48.91 46.05 17.08
N PHE A 18 -48.02 45.17 16.61
CA PHE A 18 -48.29 44.36 15.44
C PHE A 18 -48.22 42.89 15.83
N LEU A 19 -49.38 42.22 15.81
CA LEU A 19 -49.49 40.78 15.96
C LEU A 19 -49.00 40.15 14.66
N SER A 20 -47.80 39.57 14.68
CA SER A 20 -47.36 38.64 13.67
C SER A 20 -47.17 37.28 14.32
N LEU A 21 -47.98 36.31 13.91
CA LEU A 21 -47.89 34.92 14.27
C LEU A 21 -46.58 34.37 13.72
N ILE A 22 -45.59 34.23 14.59
CA ILE A 22 -44.37 33.48 14.26
C ILE A 22 -44.66 32.02 14.61
N SER A 23 -44.92 31.23 13.57
CA SER A 23 -44.94 29.76 13.62
C SER A 23 -43.51 29.31 13.92
N CYS A 24 -43.24 28.86 15.13
CA CYS A 24 -42.03 28.09 15.44
C CYS A 24 -42.10 26.75 14.70
N LYS A 25 -41.44 26.66 13.55
CA LYS A 25 -41.04 25.36 13.04
C LYS A 25 -40.01 24.78 14.02
N LYS A 26 -40.37 23.66 14.69
CA LYS A 26 -39.43 22.78 15.34
C LYS A 26 -38.37 22.41 14.32
N ALA A 27 -37.12 22.76 14.58
CA ALA A 27 -35.99 22.11 13.93
C ALA A 27 -36.09 20.60 14.27
N ASN A 28 -36.35 19.77 13.28
CA ASN A 28 -36.09 18.36 13.41
C ASN A 28 -34.54 18.23 13.52
N ASP A 29 -34.06 17.91 14.70
CA ASP A 29 -32.79 17.23 14.85
C ASP A 29 -32.94 15.84 14.22
N SER A 30 -32.72 15.75 12.93
CA SER A 30 -32.39 14.49 12.32
C SER A 30 -30.95 14.21 12.74
N ASN A 31 -30.76 13.47 13.82
CA ASN A 31 -29.59 12.63 13.97
C ASN A 31 -29.63 11.68 12.76
N GLU A 32 -28.97 12.04 11.68
CA GLU A 32 -28.54 11.06 10.70
C GLU A 32 -27.59 10.14 11.46
N ILE A 33 -28.10 8.96 11.79
CA ILE A 33 -27.25 7.83 12.16
C ILE A 33 -26.49 7.56 10.88
N ILE A 34 -25.22 7.98 10.83
CA ILE A 34 -24.27 7.52 9.81
C ILE A 34 -24.12 6.03 10.13
N GLU A 35 -24.83 5.19 9.36
CA GLU A 35 -24.59 3.76 9.39
C GLU A 35 -23.09 3.58 9.13
N PRO A 36 -22.38 2.73 9.90
CA PRO A 36 -21.01 2.44 9.61
C PRO A 36 -20.94 1.90 8.18
N ILE A 37 -20.05 2.45 7.37
CA ILE A 37 -19.74 1.90 6.04
C ILE A 37 -19.30 0.46 6.29
N GLU A 38 -20.09 -0.51 5.84
CA GLU A 38 -19.64 -1.90 5.83
C GLU A 38 -18.44 -1.94 4.88
N THR A 39 -17.25 -2.06 5.44
CA THR A 39 -16.04 -2.29 4.65
C THR A 39 -16.17 -3.66 4.01
N GLU A 40 -16.17 -3.72 2.68
CA GLU A 40 -16.11 -4.99 1.97
C GLU A 40 -14.88 -5.75 2.43
N SER A 41 -15.09 -7.00 2.85
CA SER A 41 -14.00 -7.90 3.21
C SER A 41 -13.62 -8.74 2.00
N VAL A 42 -12.33 -8.88 1.73
CA VAL A 42 -11.82 -9.76 0.67
C VAL A 42 -11.97 -11.23 1.09
N ASP A 43 -12.40 -12.07 0.17
CA ASP A 43 -12.36 -13.51 0.35
C ASP A 43 -10.93 -14.04 0.14
N LEU A 44 -10.14 -14.05 1.20
CA LEU A 44 -8.77 -14.55 1.19
C LEU A 44 -8.67 -16.07 0.92
N THR A 45 -9.80 -16.79 0.85
CA THR A 45 -9.82 -18.22 0.55
C THR A 45 -9.90 -18.52 -0.96
N HIS A 46 -10.16 -17.51 -1.81
CA HIS A 46 -10.32 -17.64 -3.26
C HIS A 46 -9.63 -16.50 -4.02
N LEU A 47 -8.34 -16.29 -3.75
CA LEU A 47 -7.57 -15.29 -4.47
C LEU A 47 -7.18 -15.78 -5.87
N PRO A 48 -7.27 -14.93 -6.91
CA PRO A 48 -6.82 -15.31 -8.24
C PRO A 48 -5.29 -15.43 -8.28
N PHE A 49 -4.78 -16.43 -9.03
CA PHE A 49 -3.36 -16.46 -9.36
C PHE A 49 -2.98 -15.35 -10.35
N GLY A 50 -1.72 -14.95 -10.28
CA GLY A 50 -1.14 -14.05 -11.25
C GLY A 50 -1.09 -14.63 -12.65
N GLY A 51 -1.72 -13.94 -13.61
CA GLY A 51 -1.68 -14.23 -15.02
C GLY A 51 -2.52 -15.42 -15.47
N VAL A 52 -2.83 -15.47 -16.77
CA VAL A 52 -3.47 -16.63 -17.39
C VAL A 52 -2.40 -17.70 -17.62
N GLY A 53 -2.41 -18.76 -16.80
CA GLY A 53 -1.46 -19.86 -16.87
C GLY A 53 -0.14 -19.64 -16.15
N GLU A 54 -0.15 -18.96 -15.00
CA GLU A 54 0.96 -18.80 -14.03
C GLU A 54 2.22 -18.07 -14.55
N THR A 55 2.21 -17.38 -15.69
CA THR A 55 3.43 -16.85 -16.29
C THR A 55 3.26 -15.63 -17.18
N GLN A 56 2.31 -14.75 -16.94
CA GLN A 56 2.30 -13.50 -17.72
C GLN A 56 3.18 -12.41 -17.07
N ILE A 57 4.45 -12.72 -16.95
CA ILE A 57 5.45 -11.68 -16.82
C ILE A 57 5.76 -11.19 -18.22
N LEU A 58 5.24 -10.04 -18.57
CA LEU A 58 5.61 -9.40 -19.81
C LEU A 58 7.02 -8.83 -19.68
N VAL A 59 7.98 -9.54 -20.23
CA VAL A 59 9.27 -8.93 -20.59
C VAL A 59 9.03 -8.10 -21.82
N ARG A 60 9.05 -6.80 -21.65
CA ARG A 60 8.81 -5.88 -22.75
C ARG A 60 10.12 -5.50 -23.46
N ASN A 61 10.10 -5.59 -24.79
CA ASN A 61 11.07 -4.88 -25.61
C ASN A 61 10.58 -3.44 -25.87
N GLN A 62 11.50 -2.53 -26.13
CA GLN A 62 11.15 -1.15 -26.48
C GLN A 62 10.25 -1.15 -27.72
N GLY A 63 9.05 -0.62 -27.60
CA GLY A 63 8.06 -0.55 -28.68
C GLY A 63 6.92 -1.56 -28.59
N ASP A 64 6.94 -2.48 -27.64
CA ASP A 64 5.79 -3.36 -27.37
C ASP A 64 4.58 -2.57 -26.84
N PRO A 65 3.33 -3.05 -27.05
CA PRO A 65 2.16 -2.41 -26.46
C PRO A 65 2.27 -2.32 -24.94
N LEU A 66 1.63 -1.32 -24.34
CA LEU A 66 1.55 -1.22 -22.88
C LEU A 66 0.90 -2.50 -22.32
N PRO A 67 1.37 -3.00 -21.15
CA PRO A 67 0.72 -4.10 -20.46
C PRO A 67 -0.73 -3.72 -20.10
N ASP A 68 -1.57 -4.71 -19.87
CA ASP A 68 -2.87 -4.51 -19.23
C ASP A 68 -2.71 -4.43 -17.70
N SER A 69 -3.79 -4.12 -17.01
CA SER A 69 -3.80 -3.97 -15.56
C SER A 69 -3.48 -5.26 -14.77
N LEU A 70 -3.52 -6.42 -15.44
CA LEU A 70 -3.21 -7.74 -14.88
C LEU A 70 -1.77 -8.18 -15.20
N SER A 71 -0.96 -7.31 -15.75
CA SER A 71 0.40 -7.61 -16.22
C SER A 71 1.45 -6.89 -15.37
N LEU A 72 2.63 -7.51 -15.28
CA LEU A 72 3.82 -6.90 -14.72
C LEU A 72 4.86 -6.73 -15.81
N TRP A 73 5.27 -5.49 -16.05
CA TRP A 73 6.31 -5.20 -17.00
C TRP A 73 7.69 -5.17 -16.34
N LEU A 74 8.43 -6.28 -16.45
CA LEU A 74 9.81 -6.37 -15.96
C LEU A 74 10.82 -5.91 -16.99
N CYS A 75 11.94 -5.31 -16.54
CA CYS A 75 13.06 -4.89 -17.37
C CYS A 75 13.90 -6.06 -17.92
N GLY A 76 13.63 -7.25 -17.48
CA GLY A 76 14.29 -8.49 -17.89
C GLY A 76 13.74 -9.69 -17.14
N LEU A 77 14.04 -10.90 -17.58
CA LEU A 77 13.75 -12.10 -16.79
C LEU A 77 14.89 -12.36 -15.80
N PRO A 78 14.59 -12.92 -14.62
CA PRO A 78 15.63 -13.39 -13.71
C PRO A 78 16.48 -14.45 -14.39
N ALA A 79 17.79 -14.34 -14.23
CA ALA A 79 18.74 -15.22 -14.91
C ALA A 79 18.83 -16.63 -14.31
N ASN A 80 18.39 -16.82 -13.06
CA ASN A 80 18.52 -18.09 -12.31
C ASN A 80 17.34 -18.23 -11.37
N GLY A 81 16.43 -19.15 -11.70
CA GLY A 81 15.30 -19.48 -10.84
C GLY A 81 15.73 -20.19 -9.54
N ALA A 82 15.95 -19.43 -8.48
CA ALA A 82 16.00 -19.95 -7.13
C ALA A 82 14.78 -19.39 -6.39
N GLY A 83 14.02 -20.23 -5.70
CA GLY A 83 12.82 -19.82 -4.95
C GLY A 83 11.84 -20.96 -4.85
N ALA A 84 10.85 -20.80 -4.01
CA ALA A 84 9.76 -21.73 -3.88
C ALA A 84 8.83 -21.63 -5.10
N ASN A 85 8.37 -22.77 -5.60
CA ASN A 85 7.41 -22.85 -6.68
C ASN A 85 6.43 -23.98 -6.40
N ASN A 86 5.78 -23.93 -5.25
CA ASN A 86 4.82 -24.95 -4.85
C ASN A 86 3.60 -24.28 -4.21
N ALA A 87 2.48 -24.27 -4.93
CA ALA A 87 1.21 -23.78 -4.43
C ALA A 87 0.14 -24.89 -4.40
N SER A 88 0.50 -26.15 -4.63
CA SER A 88 -0.46 -27.23 -4.85
C SER A 88 -1.39 -27.47 -3.66
N ASP A 89 -0.90 -27.32 -2.44
CA ASP A 89 -1.66 -27.64 -1.23
C ASP A 89 -2.67 -26.54 -0.82
N TRP A 90 -2.50 -25.34 -1.36
CA TRP A 90 -3.44 -24.21 -1.16
C TRP A 90 -4.09 -23.74 -2.46
N THR A 91 -3.93 -24.48 -3.56
CA THR A 91 -4.66 -24.23 -4.80
C THR A 91 -6.03 -24.90 -4.74
N ASN A 92 -7.08 -24.12 -5.04
CA ASN A 92 -8.45 -24.60 -5.12
C ASN A 92 -8.75 -25.31 -6.46
N ALA A 93 -9.81 -26.12 -6.49
CA ALA A 93 -10.21 -26.83 -7.70
C ALA A 93 -10.70 -25.91 -8.84
N ASP A 94 -11.08 -24.67 -8.52
CA ASP A 94 -11.51 -23.63 -9.47
C ASP A 94 -10.35 -22.82 -10.07
N GLY A 95 -9.11 -23.10 -9.66
CA GLY A 95 -7.93 -22.40 -10.12
C GLY A 95 -7.58 -21.12 -9.35
N THR A 96 -8.24 -20.88 -8.22
CA THR A 96 -7.83 -19.84 -7.25
C THR A 96 -6.90 -20.40 -6.19
N TRP A 97 -6.35 -19.57 -5.33
CA TRP A 97 -5.55 -20.01 -4.20
C TRP A 97 -6.06 -19.44 -2.88
N ASP A 98 -5.80 -20.17 -1.80
CA ASP A 98 -6.28 -19.90 -0.45
C ASP A 98 -5.13 -19.42 0.44
N TYR A 99 -5.08 -18.10 0.67
CA TYR A 99 -4.08 -17.48 1.53
C TYR A 99 -4.12 -18.01 2.96
N THR A 100 -5.30 -18.37 3.46
CA THR A 100 -5.48 -18.84 4.83
C THR A 100 -4.94 -20.26 5.09
N LYS A 101 -4.78 -21.06 4.03
CA LYS A 101 -4.15 -22.37 4.09
C LYS A 101 -2.65 -22.35 3.85
N LYS A 102 -2.15 -21.27 3.24
CA LYS A 102 -0.75 -21.16 2.90
C LYS A 102 0.10 -21.06 4.17
N PRO A 103 1.12 -21.92 4.36
CA PRO A 103 2.02 -21.82 5.50
C PRO A 103 2.73 -20.48 5.52
N GLN A 104 2.96 -19.97 6.73
CA GLN A 104 3.71 -18.74 6.95
C GLN A 104 5.02 -19.05 7.71
N VAL A 105 6.02 -18.17 7.57
CA VAL A 105 7.22 -18.21 8.39
C VAL A 105 6.88 -17.65 9.75
N GLU A 106 6.76 -18.52 10.73
CA GLU A 106 6.43 -18.14 12.09
C GLU A 106 7.59 -17.43 12.79
N GLY A 107 7.29 -16.57 13.74
CA GLY A 107 8.28 -15.89 14.56
C GLY A 107 7.83 -14.53 15.07
N ASN A 108 8.69 -13.94 15.88
CA ASN A 108 8.49 -12.61 16.44
C ASN A 108 9.86 -11.93 16.66
N VAL A 109 10.66 -11.88 15.59
CA VAL A 109 12.01 -11.30 15.62
C VAL A 109 11.91 -9.80 15.46
N THR A 110 12.40 -9.06 16.44
CA THR A 110 12.41 -7.59 16.43
C THR A 110 13.77 -7.06 15.95
N TRP A 111 13.76 -5.89 15.35
CA TRP A 111 14.89 -5.30 14.65
C TRP A 111 15.29 -3.94 15.22
N ASP A 112 16.55 -3.58 15.10
CA ASP A 112 17.04 -2.22 15.36
C ASP A 112 16.74 -1.36 14.12
N HIS A 113 15.47 -0.97 14.02
CA HIS A 113 14.89 -0.25 12.90
C HIS A 113 15.40 1.19 12.84
N ASP A 114 15.87 1.59 11.66
CA ASP A 114 16.18 2.98 11.31
C ASP A 114 15.55 3.33 9.96
N PHE A 115 14.62 4.26 9.97
CA PHE A 115 13.97 4.72 8.75
C PHE A 115 13.50 6.17 8.92
N ASN A 116 13.89 7.03 8.00
CA ASN A 116 13.58 8.45 8.09
C ASN A 116 13.21 9.02 6.72
N ILE A 117 12.18 9.86 6.69
CA ILE A 117 11.70 10.57 5.51
C ILE A 117 11.72 12.07 5.82
N THR A 118 12.38 12.84 4.96
CA THR A 118 12.43 14.30 5.06
C THR A 118 12.22 14.95 3.71
N LEU A 119 11.70 16.18 3.71
CA LEU A 119 11.66 17.02 2.51
C LEU A 119 12.87 17.94 2.53
N ASP A 120 13.64 17.97 1.45
CA ASP A 120 14.73 18.94 1.30
C ASP A 120 14.22 20.29 0.77
N GLY A 121 15.07 21.32 0.83
CA GLY A 121 14.72 22.64 0.32
C GLY A 121 14.66 22.72 -1.22
N ASN A 122 14.95 21.63 -1.95
CA ASN A 122 15.03 21.59 -3.40
C ASN A 122 13.85 20.82 -4.04
N GLY A 123 12.87 20.42 -3.25
CA GLY A 123 11.68 19.71 -3.73
C GLY A 123 11.88 18.20 -3.85
N ASN A 124 12.79 17.61 -3.07
CA ASN A 124 12.97 16.18 -3.00
C ASN A 124 12.52 15.62 -1.65
N ARG A 125 12.05 14.39 -1.70
CA ARG A 125 11.80 13.51 -0.56
C ARG A 125 13.04 12.65 -0.37
N ILE A 126 13.75 12.87 0.71
CA ILE A 126 14.93 12.08 1.06
C ILE A 126 14.49 10.95 1.97
N ILE A 127 14.77 9.73 1.57
CA ILE A 127 14.47 8.50 2.33
C ILE A 127 15.80 7.85 2.70
N THR A 128 16.04 7.70 3.99
CA THR A 128 17.22 7.01 4.52
C THR A 128 16.81 5.92 5.51
N GLY A 129 17.62 4.87 5.62
CA GLY A 129 17.32 3.81 6.57
C GLY A 129 18.20 2.57 6.39
N ASN A 130 17.84 1.51 7.12
CA ASN A 130 18.59 0.25 7.13
C ASN A 130 17.79 -0.96 6.60
N ASN A 131 16.62 -0.75 5.99
CA ASN A 131 15.76 -1.80 5.44
C ASN A 131 15.25 -2.84 6.47
N LEU A 132 15.39 -2.59 7.74
CA LEU A 132 14.81 -3.41 8.78
C LEU A 132 13.42 -2.86 9.15
N PRO A 133 12.37 -3.71 9.20
CA PRO A 133 11.02 -3.22 9.47
C PRO A 133 10.84 -2.81 10.93
N ASN A 134 9.93 -1.86 11.17
CA ASN A 134 9.55 -1.44 12.53
C ASN A 134 8.53 -2.38 13.21
N HIS A 135 8.27 -3.53 12.62
CA HIS A 135 7.46 -4.62 13.18
C HIS A 135 8.28 -5.91 13.30
N PRO A 136 7.81 -6.89 14.09
CA PRO A 136 8.45 -8.20 14.15
C PRO A 136 8.31 -8.97 12.83
N THR A 137 9.28 -9.82 12.51
CA THR A 137 9.23 -10.74 11.36
C THR A 137 9.18 -12.20 11.80
N GLY A 138 8.94 -13.09 10.85
CA GLY A 138 9.22 -14.51 11.00
C GLY A 138 10.70 -14.78 11.27
N VAL A 139 11.04 -16.03 11.63
CA VAL A 139 12.42 -16.45 11.85
C VAL A 139 13.06 -16.89 10.54
N PHE A 140 14.01 -16.09 10.04
CA PHE A 140 14.81 -16.39 8.85
C PHE A 140 16.27 -16.67 9.23
N PRO A 141 16.94 -17.67 8.58
CA PRO A 141 16.44 -18.59 7.51
C PRO A 141 15.25 -19.41 7.98
N ILE A 142 14.44 -19.87 7.03
CA ILE A 142 13.30 -20.74 7.36
C ILE A 142 13.81 -21.98 8.10
N GLN A 143 13.23 -22.25 9.26
CA GLN A 143 13.73 -23.28 10.19
C GLN A 143 13.29 -24.68 9.76
N ALA A 144 14.23 -25.62 9.79
CA ALA A 144 13.92 -27.04 9.55
C ALA A 144 12.86 -27.53 10.56
N ASN A 145 11.97 -28.42 10.08
CA ASN A 145 10.85 -28.99 10.84
C ASN A 145 9.69 -28.01 11.14
N THR A 146 9.60 -26.89 10.44
CA THR A 146 8.39 -26.05 10.37
C THR A 146 7.54 -26.42 9.14
N ASP A 147 6.28 -26.04 9.13
CA ASP A 147 5.44 -26.24 7.95
C ASP A 147 5.98 -25.44 6.74
N ALA A 148 6.45 -24.24 6.96
CA ALA A 148 7.10 -23.42 5.93
C ALA A 148 8.27 -24.16 5.25
N TRP A 149 9.10 -24.88 6.00
CA TRP A 149 10.25 -25.63 5.48
C TRP A 149 9.89 -26.75 4.52
N ASN A 150 8.68 -27.28 4.61
CA ASN A 150 8.22 -28.34 3.69
C ASN A 150 8.07 -27.81 2.26
N TYR A 151 7.83 -26.53 2.09
CA TYR A 151 7.55 -25.86 0.81
C TYR A 151 8.67 -24.94 0.34
N ASP A 152 9.30 -24.21 1.26
CA ASP A 152 10.38 -23.29 0.97
C ASP A 152 11.54 -23.49 1.96
N LYS A 153 12.72 -23.71 1.42
CA LYS A 153 13.96 -23.88 2.19
C LYS A 153 14.85 -22.65 2.09
N ASN A 154 14.25 -21.47 2.05
CA ASN A 154 14.98 -20.20 1.98
C ASN A 154 16.09 -20.15 3.03
N PRO A 155 17.38 -20.16 2.62
CA PRO A 155 18.51 -20.21 3.53
C PRO A 155 18.98 -18.83 3.99
N ASN A 156 18.34 -17.77 3.52
CA ASN A 156 18.82 -16.42 3.69
C ASN A 156 18.39 -15.86 5.06
N ILE A 157 19.27 -15.13 5.69
CA ILE A 157 18.96 -14.35 6.90
C ILE A 157 18.38 -12.98 6.50
N ILE A 158 17.95 -12.20 7.49
CA ILE A 158 17.67 -10.78 7.32
C ILE A 158 18.87 -9.99 7.83
N SER A 159 19.37 -9.06 7.03
CA SER A 159 20.44 -8.16 7.43
C SER A 159 20.17 -6.72 6.99
N GLU A 160 20.88 -5.78 7.60
CA GLU A 160 20.79 -4.37 7.27
C GLU A 160 21.19 -4.10 5.81
N GLN A 161 20.42 -3.23 5.14
CA GLN A 161 20.68 -2.77 3.78
C GLN A 161 20.52 -1.25 3.73
N ILE A 162 21.54 -0.53 3.36
CA ILE A 162 21.50 0.94 3.34
C ILE A 162 20.46 1.42 2.35
N ILE A 163 19.52 2.24 2.82
CA ILE A 163 18.59 3.02 2.01
C ILE A 163 19.11 4.46 1.99
N ASN A 164 19.28 5.02 0.79
CA ASN A 164 19.61 6.41 0.60
C ASN A 164 19.05 6.87 -0.76
N LEU A 165 17.84 7.40 -0.75
CA LEU A 165 17.09 7.78 -1.94
C LEU A 165 16.77 9.27 -1.92
N SER A 166 16.74 9.86 -3.10
CA SER A 166 16.25 11.20 -3.34
C SER A 166 15.18 11.15 -4.43
N LEU A 167 13.92 11.16 -4.01
CA LEU A 167 12.76 11.08 -4.89
C LEU A 167 12.12 12.46 -5.06
N PRO A 168 11.45 12.78 -6.19
CA PRO A 168 10.70 14.02 -6.29
C PRO A 168 9.60 14.07 -5.23
N ALA A 169 9.52 15.16 -4.46
CA ALA A 169 8.47 15.35 -3.46
C ALA A 169 7.08 15.48 -4.11
N ILE A 170 7.02 16.03 -5.33
CA ILE A 170 5.83 16.09 -6.18
C ILE A 170 6.17 15.39 -7.49
N PRO A 171 5.95 14.06 -7.58
CA PRO A 171 6.29 13.29 -8.76
C PRO A 171 5.42 13.68 -9.96
N GLN A 172 5.93 13.43 -11.15
CA GLN A 172 5.25 13.74 -12.40
C GLN A 172 5.10 12.49 -13.25
N VAL A 173 3.93 12.33 -13.86
CA VAL A 173 3.70 11.28 -14.84
C VAL A 173 4.65 11.47 -16.03
N ALA A 174 5.41 10.44 -16.34
CA ALA A 174 6.32 10.44 -17.48
C ALA A 174 5.55 10.33 -18.81
N THR A 175 6.19 10.74 -19.90
CA THR A 175 5.60 10.60 -21.23
C THR A 175 5.46 9.15 -21.68
N GLN A 176 6.24 8.25 -21.08
CA GLN A 176 6.19 6.81 -21.29
C GLN A 176 6.44 6.12 -19.96
N SER A 177 5.64 5.08 -19.69
CA SER A 177 5.87 4.21 -18.54
C SER A 177 7.19 3.46 -18.67
N THR A 178 7.74 3.00 -17.55
CA THR A 178 9.03 2.30 -17.47
C THR A 178 8.86 0.96 -16.79
N CYS A 179 9.60 -0.04 -17.27
CA CYS A 179 9.62 -1.38 -16.68
C CYS A 179 10.15 -1.38 -15.24
N VAL A 180 9.75 -2.37 -14.45
CA VAL A 180 10.22 -2.58 -13.07
C VAL A 180 11.47 -3.46 -13.09
N GLY A 181 12.52 -3.03 -12.38
CA GLY A 181 13.74 -3.81 -12.23
C GLY A 181 13.60 -4.93 -11.20
N PHE A 182 14.57 -5.86 -11.19
CA PHE A 182 14.69 -6.81 -10.06
C PHE A 182 15.27 -6.10 -8.85
N GLY A 183 14.64 -6.34 -7.68
CA GLY A 183 14.96 -5.68 -6.43
C GLY A 183 13.84 -4.76 -5.97
N PRO A 184 14.11 -3.77 -5.12
CA PRO A 184 13.08 -2.87 -4.62
C PRO A 184 12.36 -2.12 -5.74
N ALA A 185 11.04 -2.20 -5.74
CA ALA A 185 10.17 -1.29 -6.51
C ALA A 185 9.91 0.01 -5.73
N GLY A 186 10.08 -0.04 -4.42
CA GLY A 186 9.91 1.08 -3.51
C GLY A 186 10.19 0.68 -2.07
N PHE A 187 9.83 1.57 -1.14
CA PHE A 187 9.99 1.34 0.28
C PHE A 187 8.72 1.68 1.04
N SER A 188 8.32 0.76 1.93
CA SER A 188 7.19 0.94 2.83
C SER A 188 7.52 1.92 3.95
N LEU A 189 6.49 2.52 4.56
CA LEU A 189 6.61 3.33 5.77
C LEU A 189 7.11 2.52 6.98
N THR A 190 7.09 1.18 6.89
CA THR A 190 7.75 0.31 7.87
C THR A 190 9.26 0.31 7.79
N GLY A 191 9.84 0.90 6.73
CA GLY A 191 11.28 0.93 6.46
C GLY A 191 11.78 -0.23 5.59
N ALA A 192 10.98 -1.26 5.33
CA ALA A 192 11.38 -2.37 4.48
C ALA A 192 11.02 -2.15 3.00
N ALA A 193 11.74 -2.82 2.11
CA ALA A 193 11.51 -2.76 0.68
C ALA A 193 10.17 -3.38 0.27
N MET A 194 9.58 -2.89 -0.80
CA MET A 194 8.47 -3.49 -1.52
C MET A 194 9.00 -4.00 -2.87
N TYR A 195 8.76 -5.26 -3.18
CA TYR A 195 9.11 -5.86 -4.45
C TYR A 195 7.85 -6.04 -5.31
N HIS A 196 8.05 -6.19 -6.61
CA HIS A 196 6.98 -6.52 -7.55
C HIS A 196 6.40 -7.92 -7.31
N GLY A 197 5.22 -8.21 -7.85
CA GLY A 197 4.47 -9.45 -7.60
C GLY A 197 5.08 -10.74 -8.16
N ALA A 198 6.21 -10.69 -8.90
CA ALA A 198 6.82 -11.87 -9.48
C ALA A 198 7.99 -12.41 -8.63
N SER A 199 8.05 -13.73 -8.53
CA SER A 199 9.18 -14.47 -7.99
C SER A 199 10.39 -14.45 -8.92
N THR A 200 11.56 -14.94 -8.45
CA THR A 200 12.73 -15.14 -9.31
C THR A 200 12.52 -16.22 -10.39
N LEU A 201 11.51 -17.06 -10.28
CA LEU A 201 11.10 -18.03 -11.30
C LEU A 201 10.13 -17.42 -12.32
N GLY A 202 9.68 -16.20 -12.10
CA GLY A 202 8.68 -15.57 -12.92
C GLY A 202 7.24 -16.01 -12.63
N THR A 203 7.01 -16.68 -11.51
CA THR A 203 5.68 -17.06 -11.02
C THR A 203 5.14 -15.98 -10.09
N ASP A 204 3.90 -16.11 -9.70
CA ASP A 204 3.25 -15.28 -8.69
C ASP A 204 3.94 -15.46 -7.33
N ALA A 205 4.67 -14.45 -6.86
CA ALA A 205 5.46 -14.55 -5.64
C ALA A 205 4.55 -14.72 -4.41
N ALA A 206 3.45 -13.98 -4.32
CA ALA A 206 2.56 -14.05 -3.18
C ALA A 206 1.90 -15.43 -3.04
N ALA A 207 1.60 -16.08 -4.17
CA ALA A 207 1.00 -17.41 -4.18
C ALA A 207 2.02 -18.54 -3.95
N HIS A 208 3.26 -18.40 -4.42
CA HIS A 208 4.24 -19.50 -4.46
C HIS A 208 5.32 -19.43 -3.39
N GLU A 209 5.80 -18.24 -3.01
CA GLU A 209 6.86 -18.09 -2.03
C GLU A 209 6.28 -18.05 -0.60
N ILE A 210 7.01 -18.60 0.38
CA ILE A 210 6.53 -18.63 1.76
C ILE A 210 6.95 -17.33 2.46
N LEU A 211 5.94 -16.56 2.83
CA LEU A 211 6.04 -15.25 3.47
C LEU A 211 5.75 -15.38 4.97
N ASP A 212 6.11 -14.38 5.74
CA ASP A 212 5.64 -14.26 7.12
C ASP A 212 4.25 -13.59 7.18
N ARG A 213 3.72 -13.37 8.38
CA ARG A 213 2.38 -12.80 8.58
C ARG A 213 2.23 -11.36 8.05
N PHE A 214 3.35 -10.64 7.84
CA PHE A 214 3.34 -9.31 7.25
C PHE A 214 3.45 -9.31 5.72
N GLY A 215 3.42 -10.49 5.10
CA GLY A 215 3.49 -10.62 3.64
C GLY A 215 4.89 -10.44 3.07
N GLY A 216 5.92 -10.64 3.89
CA GLY A 216 7.31 -10.47 3.52
C GLY A 216 8.19 -11.69 3.75
N HIS A 217 9.35 -11.67 3.13
CA HIS A 217 10.43 -12.64 3.30
C HIS A 217 11.80 -12.01 2.93
N THR A 218 12.86 -12.82 2.92
CA THR A 218 14.22 -12.38 2.59
C THR A 218 14.72 -12.97 1.28
N ASP A 219 15.48 -12.20 0.51
CA ASP A 219 16.10 -12.62 -0.74
C ASP A 219 17.56 -13.07 -0.57
N GLY A 220 18.21 -13.44 -1.68
CA GLY A 220 19.62 -13.86 -1.71
C GLY A 220 20.63 -12.75 -1.39
N THR A 221 20.20 -11.51 -1.25
CA THR A 221 20.98 -10.37 -0.76
C THR A 221 20.74 -10.09 0.73
N GLU A 222 19.98 -10.97 1.41
CA GLU A 222 19.61 -10.85 2.82
C GLU A 222 18.67 -9.65 3.09
N ARG A 223 17.96 -9.16 2.06
CA ARG A 223 17.02 -8.05 2.17
C ARG A 223 15.64 -8.56 2.47
N TYR A 224 15.04 -8.11 3.59
CA TYR A 224 13.64 -8.32 3.86
C TYR A 224 12.78 -7.41 2.96
N HIS A 225 11.72 -7.97 2.37
CA HIS A 225 10.83 -7.26 1.46
C HIS A 225 9.43 -7.87 1.43
N TYR A 226 8.44 -7.09 0.99
CA TYR A 226 7.04 -7.50 0.87
C TYR A 226 6.67 -7.82 -0.58
N HIS A 227 5.77 -8.81 -0.74
CA HIS A 227 5.10 -9.15 -2.00
C HIS A 227 3.58 -9.06 -1.92
N PHE A 228 3.01 -8.99 -0.70
CA PHE A 228 1.57 -9.11 -0.46
C PHE A 228 1.09 -8.11 0.61
N PRO A 229 -0.11 -7.50 0.43
CA PRO A 229 -0.67 -6.56 1.40
C PRO A 229 -1.36 -7.29 2.55
N ALA A 230 -0.60 -8.08 3.32
CA ALA A 230 -1.14 -8.80 4.46
C ALA A 230 -1.86 -7.88 5.44
N GLU A 231 -2.92 -8.36 6.10
CA GLU A 231 -3.70 -7.57 7.05
C GLU A 231 -2.81 -7.03 8.19
N ASP A 232 -1.91 -7.86 8.74
CA ASP A 232 -0.96 -7.43 9.77
C ASP A 232 -0.07 -6.26 9.31
N LEU A 233 0.31 -6.19 8.02
CA LEU A 233 1.07 -5.07 7.47
C LEU A 233 0.22 -3.81 7.36
N GLN A 234 -1.01 -3.95 6.89
CA GLN A 234 -1.95 -2.85 6.77
C GLN A 234 -2.29 -2.28 8.14
N ASP A 235 -2.68 -3.13 9.09
CA ASP A 235 -3.01 -2.74 10.46
C ASP A 235 -1.83 -2.07 11.18
N HIS A 236 -0.60 -2.51 10.88
CA HIS A 236 0.61 -1.92 11.47
C HIS A 236 0.89 -0.51 10.96
N ILE A 237 0.61 -0.22 9.69
CA ILE A 237 0.84 1.11 9.09
C ILE A 237 -0.27 2.09 9.46
N HIS A 238 -1.45 1.62 9.85
CA HIS A 238 -2.65 2.44 9.87
C HIS A 238 -3.22 2.79 11.21
N GLU A 239 -3.61 4.06 11.26
CA GLU A 239 -4.88 4.48 11.83
C GLU A 239 -5.85 4.70 10.65
N HIS A 240 -6.97 3.97 10.61
CA HIS A 240 -7.96 4.03 9.54
C HIS A 240 -8.57 5.45 9.45
N GLU A 241 -8.18 6.21 8.45
CA GLU A 241 -8.95 7.37 8.00
C GLU A 241 -10.03 6.88 7.04
N SER A 242 -11.26 7.32 7.27
CA SER A 242 -12.45 6.85 6.57
C SER A 242 -12.35 7.03 5.05
N GLY A 243 -12.48 5.94 4.30
CA GLY A 243 -12.82 5.93 2.90
C GLY A 243 -11.70 5.53 1.96
N HIS A 244 -10.51 6.07 2.01
CA HIS A 244 -9.40 5.73 1.12
C HIS A 244 -8.33 4.95 1.89
N GLY A 245 -7.70 3.96 1.26
CA GLY A 245 -6.56 3.26 1.84
C GLY A 245 -5.46 4.24 2.23
N ALA A 246 -4.76 3.98 3.35
CA ALA A 246 -3.72 4.89 3.77
C ALA A 246 -2.43 4.70 2.97
N LEU A 247 -1.58 5.72 3.00
CA LEU A 247 -0.26 5.67 2.37
C LEU A 247 0.59 4.56 3.01
N MET A 248 1.00 3.56 2.20
CA MET A 248 1.80 2.42 2.63
C MET A 248 3.30 2.65 2.41
N GLY A 249 3.68 3.53 1.48
CA GLY A 249 5.06 3.78 1.10
C GLY A 249 5.21 4.63 -0.14
N TYR A 250 6.43 4.63 -0.68
CA TYR A 250 6.78 5.35 -1.90
C TYR A 250 7.49 4.42 -2.87
N LEU A 251 7.08 4.44 -4.15
CA LEU A 251 7.79 3.75 -5.22
C LEU A 251 8.99 4.59 -5.71
N LEU A 252 9.91 3.95 -6.43
CA LEU A 252 11.16 4.61 -6.85
C LEU A 252 10.97 5.78 -7.81
N ASP A 253 9.81 5.93 -8.43
CA ASP A 253 9.44 7.11 -9.24
C ASP A 253 8.88 8.27 -8.42
N GLY A 254 8.79 8.11 -7.10
CA GLY A 254 8.35 9.12 -6.13
C GLY A 254 6.87 9.13 -5.83
N PHE A 255 6.03 8.42 -6.59
CA PHE A 255 4.61 8.31 -6.30
C PHE A 255 4.36 7.46 -5.05
N GLY A 256 3.30 7.81 -4.33
CA GLY A 256 2.81 7.04 -3.19
C GLY A 256 2.13 5.75 -3.66
N ILE A 257 2.22 4.73 -2.81
CA ILE A 257 1.41 3.53 -2.91
C ILE A 257 0.53 3.42 -1.67
N TYR A 258 -0.75 3.20 -1.88
CA TYR A 258 -1.79 3.19 -0.85
C TYR A 258 -2.31 1.77 -0.60
N GLY A 259 -3.05 1.60 0.49
CA GLY A 259 -3.74 0.35 0.80
C GLY A 259 -4.83 0.00 -0.22
N PRO A 260 -5.48 -1.17 -0.06
CA PRO A 260 -6.39 -1.69 -1.08
C PRO A 260 -7.75 -0.99 -1.18
N GLN A 261 -8.08 -0.06 -0.27
CA GLN A 261 -9.35 0.68 -0.34
C GLN A 261 -9.26 1.86 -1.31
N GLY A 262 -10.28 2.01 -2.16
CA GLY A 262 -10.50 3.16 -3.02
C GLY A 262 -11.17 4.34 -2.31
N GLU A 263 -11.60 5.35 -3.09
CA GLU A 263 -12.14 6.63 -2.56
C GLU A 263 -13.35 6.47 -1.64
N ASN A 264 -14.17 5.44 -1.82
CA ASN A 264 -15.39 5.21 -1.07
C ASN A 264 -15.28 4.03 -0.10
N GLY A 265 -14.08 3.51 0.13
CA GLY A 265 -13.82 2.35 0.98
C GLY A 265 -14.05 1.00 0.30
N GLU A 266 -14.36 0.97 -1.00
CA GLU A 266 -14.41 -0.24 -1.81
C GLU A 266 -13.02 -0.89 -1.89
N ILE A 267 -12.95 -2.21 -1.89
CA ILE A 267 -11.71 -2.94 -2.14
C ILE A 267 -11.41 -2.93 -3.64
N LEU A 268 -10.32 -2.30 -4.02
CA LEU A 268 -9.87 -2.25 -5.41
C LEU A 268 -9.28 -3.59 -5.86
N THR A 269 -9.49 -3.88 -7.13
CA THR A 269 -8.84 -4.96 -7.86
C THR A 269 -7.92 -4.36 -8.93
N SER A 270 -7.02 -5.16 -9.48
CA SER A 270 -6.15 -4.73 -10.59
C SER A 270 -6.95 -4.20 -11.79
N SER A 271 -8.20 -4.66 -11.99
CA SER A 271 -9.06 -4.19 -13.08
C SER A 271 -9.65 -2.79 -12.86
N ASP A 272 -9.60 -2.25 -11.66
CA ASP A 272 -10.02 -0.88 -11.32
C ASP A 272 -8.90 0.14 -11.52
N LEU A 273 -7.69 -0.34 -11.82
CA LEU A 273 -6.47 0.44 -11.95
C LEU A 273 -5.97 0.44 -13.41
N ASP A 274 -5.02 1.34 -13.71
CA ASP A 274 -4.40 1.37 -15.02
C ASP A 274 -3.31 0.29 -15.19
N GLU A 275 -2.65 0.28 -16.36
CA GLU A 275 -1.61 -0.70 -16.69
C GLU A 275 -0.38 -0.67 -15.77
N CYS A 276 -0.19 0.42 -15.01
CA CYS A 276 0.89 0.53 -14.03
C CYS A 276 0.43 0.23 -12.59
N HIS A 277 -0.86 -0.09 -12.39
CA HIS A 277 -1.45 -0.42 -11.11
C HIS A 277 -1.75 0.79 -10.22
N GLY A 278 -2.24 1.85 -10.84
CA GLY A 278 -2.62 3.08 -10.15
C GLY A 278 -3.69 3.88 -10.88
N HIS A 279 -4.05 5.00 -10.32
CA HIS A 279 -5.02 5.94 -10.89
C HIS A 279 -4.78 7.37 -10.38
N THR A 280 -5.64 8.31 -10.77
CA THR A 280 -5.50 9.73 -10.39
C THR A 280 -6.80 10.27 -9.82
N HIS A 281 -6.78 10.69 -8.58
CA HIS A 281 -7.84 11.46 -7.93
C HIS A 281 -7.28 12.28 -6.76
N PRO A 282 -8.07 13.09 -6.03
CA PRO A 282 -7.59 13.83 -4.88
C PRO A 282 -7.19 12.91 -3.73
N VAL A 283 -5.96 13.01 -3.27
CA VAL A 283 -5.42 12.30 -2.08
C VAL A 283 -4.76 13.29 -1.14
N LEU A 284 -4.66 12.92 0.13
CA LEU A 284 -3.88 13.69 1.10
C LEU A 284 -2.38 13.43 0.85
N TRP A 285 -1.66 14.48 0.40
CA TRP A 285 -0.24 14.43 0.09
C TRP A 285 0.50 15.53 0.85
N ASP A 286 1.43 15.17 1.73
CA ASP A 286 2.17 16.10 2.58
C ASP A 286 1.26 17.13 3.31
N GLY A 287 0.09 16.68 3.79
CA GLY A 287 -0.89 17.50 4.49
C GLY A 287 -1.79 18.37 3.62
N GLN A 288 -1.77 18.21 2.30
CA GLN A 288 -2.62 18.92 1.35
C GLN A 288 -3.38 17.97 0.44
N MET A 289 -4.65 18.28 0.15
CA MET A 289 -5.41 17.53 -0.87
C MET A 289 -4.88 17.89 -2.25
N MET A 290 -4.35 16.89 -2.97
CA MET A 290 -3.80 17.05 -4.31
C MET A 290 -4.40 16.03 -5.26
N ASN A 291 -4.76 16.45 -6.48
CA ASN A 291 -5.11 15.51 -7.55
C ASN A 291 -3.82 14.93 -8.13
N LEU A 292 -3.44 13.74 -7.65
CA LEU A 292 -2.16 13.12 -7.92
C LEU A 292 -2.34 11.68 -8.34
N TYR A 293 -1.52 11.22 -9.30
CA TYR A 293 -1.40 9.80 -9.60
C TYR A 293 -0.80 9.07 -8.39
N HIS A 294 -1.32 7.90 -8.08
CA HIS A 294 -0.81 7.03 -7.03
C HIS A 294 -1.13 5.57 -7.34
N TYR A 295 -0.34 4.68 -6.76
CA TYR A 295 -0.51 3.25 -6.86
C TYR A 295 -1.35 2.73 -5.71
N HIS A 296 -1.91 1.53 -5.87
CA HIS A 296 -2.56 0.79 -4.80
C HIS A 296 -1.96 -0.60 -4.62
N TRP A 297 -1.99 -1.08 -3.40
CA TRP A 297 -1.96 -2.50 -3.14
C TRP A 297 -3.32 -3.09 -3.51
N THR A 298 -3.32 -4.30 -4.08
CA THR A 298 -4.51 -5.14 -4.29
C THR A 298 -4.24 -6.56 -3.84
N TYR A 299 -5.30 -7.36 -3.70
CA TYR A 299 -5.17 -8.78 -3.32
C TYR A 299 -5.04 -9.70 -4.52
N ASP A 300 -5.04 -9.16 -5.73
CA ASP A 300 -4.81 -9.85 -6.99
C ASP A 300 -3.54 -9.35 -7.67
N PHE A 301 -2.93 -10.20 -8.52
CA PHE A 301 -1.71 -9.88 -9.24
C PHE A 301 -1.91 -8.65 -10.17
N PRO A 302 -0.93 -7.73 -10.26
CA PRO A 302 0.45 -7.77 -9.75
C PRO A 302 0.64 -7.24 -8.32
N TYR A 303 -0.38 -7.10 -7.52
CA TYR A 303 -0.45 -6.71 -6.12
C TYR A 303 -0.09 -5.26 -5.81
N ASN A 304 0.90 -4.65 -6.47
CA ASN A 304 1.39 -3.33 -6.08
C ASN A 304 1.91 -2.45 -7.21
N ILE A 305 2.47 -3.03 -8.26
CA ILE A 305 3.03 -2.28 -9.39
C ILE A 305 3.04 -3.13 -10.66
N GLY A 306 2.47 -2.60 -11.75
CA GLY A 306 2.59 -3.16 -13.08
C GLY A 306 3.76 -2.57 -13.87
N CYS A 307 4.00 -1.28 -13.73
CA CYS A 307 5.10 -0.52 -14.31
C CYS A 307 5.29 0.80 -13.57
N TYR A 308 6.40 1.51 -13.77
CA TYR A 308 6.52 2.88 -13.26
C TYR A 308 5.79 3.87 -14.18
N LYS A 309 4.91 4.68 -13.58
CA LYS A 309 4.19 5.78 -14.27
C LYS A 309 5.02 7.06 -14.34
N GLY A 310 5.92 7.23 -13.39
CA GLY A 310 6.93 8.29 -13.37
C GLY A 310 8.30 7.80 -13.86
N THR A 311 9.32 8.58 -13.59
CA THR A 311 10.73 8.21 -13.89
C THR A 311 11.39 7.68 -12.62
N PRO A 312 11.70 6.38 -12.53
CA PRO A 312 12.35 5.82 -11.35
C PRO A 312 13.77 6.35 -11.17
N GLN A 313 14.22 6.47 -9.91
CA GLN A 313 15.53 6.99 -9.50
C GLN A 313 16.51 5.88 -9.13
#